data_9ae15e100ec1c7c27426788206775671
#
_entry.id   9ae15e100ec1c7c27426788206775671
#
_cell.length_a   1.000
_cell.length_b   1.000
_cell.length_c   1.000
_cell.angle_alpha   90.00
_cell.angle_beta   90.00
_cell.angle_gamma   90.00
#
_symmetry.space_group_name_H-M   'P 1'
#
loop_
_entity.id
_entity.type
_entity.pdbx_description
1 polymer ?
#
loop_
_entity_poly.entity_id
_entity_poly.type
_entity_poly.pdbx_seq_one_letter_code
_entity_poly.pdbx_strand_id
1 'polypeptide(L)'
;MCIRDRSLPHGGHLTHGSKVNFSGKWFNVVSYGVRQDNELIDYDQLRELAIEHKPKMICSGATAYPSLIDFEKVRQICDEVGALMWVDAAHFIGLVAGKAIPSPVPYADVVSFTTHKVLRGPRGGMILSKEKHAAAIDKAIFPGMQGGPIMSAVAGKAVALKECATVEYQDYAKKVIENCQELAKGLEAAGMRAVSGGTQTHLALIDIRSTKVNGKIADERCGRSGLSLNKNAIPYDPETPAVTSGIRVGTAAITTQGMGKPEMNQIASFIARAIKDGEDDSKAKAIRAEVHQLTAKFPVYPEPKN
;
A
#
# COMPACT_ATOMS: atom_id res chain seq x y z
N MET A 1 12.45 -9.34 22.54
CA MET A 1 11.11 -8.71 22.35
C MET A 1 10.44 -9.43 21.19
N CYS A 2 9.27 -10.00 21.38
CA CYS A 2 8.52 -10.63 20.30
C CYS A 2 7.61 -9.57 19.65
N ILE A 3 7.73 -9.40 18.35
CA ILE A 3 6.87 -8.54 17.53
C ILE A 3 6.07 -9.45 16.61
N ARG A 4 4.78 -9.17 16.45
CA ARG A 4 3.95 -9.86 15.49
C ARG A 4 3.65 -8.94 14.32
N ASP A 5 3.90 -9.44 13.12
CA ASP A 5 3.58 -8.74 11.88
C ASP A 5 3.10 -9.71 10.80
N ARG A 6 2.43 -9.16 9.77
CA ARG A 6 2.02 -9.95 8.61
C ARG A 6 3.23 -10.30 7.74
N SER A 7 3.27 -11.56 7.29
CA SER A 7 4.37 -12.04 6.45
C SER A 7 4.47 -11.23 5.14
N LEU A 8 5.69 -11.02 4.68
CA LEU A 8 5.95 -10.24 3.46
C LEU A 8 5.20 -10.78 2.22
N PRO A 9 5.17 -12.10 1.94
CA PRO A 9 4.38 -12.65 0.83
C PRO A 9 2.87 -12.40 0.96
N HIS A 10 2.36 -12.19 2.18
CA HIS A 10 0.95 -11.93 2.43
C HIS A 10 0.63 -10.43 2.56
N GLY A 11 1.49 -9.55 2.03
CA GLY A 11 1.28 -8.11 1.93
C GLY A 11 1.84 -7.27 3.07
N GLY A 12 2.69 -7.84 3.95
CA GLY A 12 3.46 -7.11 4.95
C GLY A 12 4.54 -6.22 4.33
N HIS A 13 5.26 -5.45 5.17
CA HIS A 13 6.37 -4.61 4.73
C HIS A 13 7.72 -5.21 5.12
N LEU A 14 8.74 -4.97 4.29
CA LEU A 14 10.10 -5.47 4.53
C LEU A 14 10.65 -5.04 5.90
N THR A 15 10.30 -3.84 6.37
CA THR A 15 10.80 -3.31 7.66
C THR A 15 10.08 -3.88 8.89
N HIS A 16 9.08 -4.74 8.69
CA HIS A 16 8.32 -5.35 9.78
C HIS A 16 8.85 -6.73 10.18
N GLY A 17 10.15 -6.94 10.19
CA GLY A 17 10.73 -8.18 10.69
C GLY A 17 11.34 -9.09 9.64
N SER A 18 11.52 -8.62 8.41
CA SER A 18 12.30 -9.38 7.42
C SER A 18 13.74 -9.59 7.92
N LYS A 19 14.28 -10.79 7.74
CA LYS A 19 15.64 -11.17 8.18
C LYS A 19 16.75 -10.29 7.59
N VAL A 20 16.49 -9.63 6.46
CA VAL A 20 17.45 -8.68 5.86
C VAL A 20 17.39 -7.29 6.47
N ASN A 21 16.32 -6.96 7.21
CA ASN A 21 16.14 -5.68 7.89
C ASN A 21 16.60 -5.76 9.35
N PHE A 22 16.99 -4.62 9.95
CA PHE A 22 17.41 -4.60 11.36
C PHE A 22 16.32 -5.14 12.29
N SER A 23 15.04 -4.90 12.00
CA SER A 23 13.93 -5.37 12.82
C SER A 23 13.87 -6.90 12.92
N GLY A 24 14.16 -7.62 11.84
CA GLY A 24 14.24 -9.08 11.86
C GLY A 24 15.53 -9.64 12.46
N LYS A 25 16.55 -8.79 12.61
CA LYS A 25 17.82 -9.17 13.27
C LYS A 25 17.79 -8.92 14.79
N TRP A 26 17.10 -7.85 15.23
CA TRP A 26 17.10 -7.41 16.63
C TRP A 26 15.91 -7.92 17.43
N PHE A 27 14.82 -8.26 16.75
CA PHE A 27 13.60 -8.71 17.41
C PHE A 27 13.26 -10.15 17.02
N ASN A 28 12.68 -10.88 17.97
CA ASN A 28 12.06 -12.15 17.66
C ASN A 28 10.69 -11.87 17.01
N VAL A 29 10.59 -12.09 15.71
CA VAL A 29 9.39 -11.79 14.92
C VAL A 29 8.68 -13.08 14.56
N VAL A 30 7.39 -13.14 14.89
CA VAL A 30 6.50 -14.23 14.49
C VAL A 30 5.44 -13.66 13.57
N SER A 31 5.30 -14.22 12.37
CA SER A 31 4.40 -13.70 11.35
C SER A 31 3.05 -14.41 11.35
N TYR A 32 1.99 -13.65 11.12
CA TYR A 32 0.67 -14.18 10.77
C TYR A 32 0.40 -13.99 9.28
N GLY A 33 -0.62 -14.66 8.77
CA GLY A 33 -0.91 -14.70 7.35
C GLY A 33 -2.31 -14.21 6.98
N VAL A 34 -2.65 -14.53 5.74
CA VAL A 34 -4.02 -14.46 5.22
C VAL A 34 -4.55 -15.89 5.05
N ARG A 35 -5.85 -16.04 5.05
CA ARG A 35 -6.51 -17.32 4.78
C ARG A 35 -6.33 -17.72 3.34
N GLN A 36 -6.25 -19.00 3.06
CA GLN A 36 -6.04 -19.50 1.71
C GLN A 36 -7.31 -19.45 0.85
N ASP A 37 -8.47 -19.56 1.48
CA ASP A 37 -9.78 -19.62 0.83
C ASP A 37 -10.23 -18.25 0.26
N ASN A 38 -9.89 -17.14 0.95
CA ASN A 38 -10.38 -15.81 0.60
C ASN A 38 -9.29 -14.72 0.57
N GLU A 39 -8.06 -15.06 0.92
CA GLU A 39 -6.89 -14.18 0.93
C GLU A 39 -7.05 -12.95 1.87
N LEU A 40 -7.97 -13.04 2.85
CA LEU A 40 -8.15 -12.04 3.90
C LEU A 40 -7.32 -12.40 5.14
N ILE A 41 -7.01 -11.39 5.98
CA ILE A 41 -6.24 -11.58 7.22
C ILE A 41 -6.90 -12.67 8.08
N ASP A 42 -6.09 -13.63 8.50
CA ASP A 42 -6.51 -14.69 9.41
C ASP A 42 -6.40 -14.20 10.86
N TYR A 43 -7.48 -13.63 11.37
CA TYR A 43 -7.52 -13.11 12.74
C TYR A 43 -7.54 -14.24 13.79
N ASP A 44 -8.01 -15.42 13.44
CA ASP A 44 -8.00 -16.59 14.35
C ASP A 44 -6.56 -17.06 14.52
N GLN A 45 -5.80 -17.21 13.42
CA GLN A 45 -4.38 -17.49 13.47
C GLN A 45 -3.61 -16.40 14.24
N LEU A 46 -3.93 -15.11 13.99
CA LEU A 46 -3.31 -14.01 14.73
C LEU A 46 -3.51 -14.16 16.24
N ARG A 47 -4.73 -14.48 16.67
CA ARG A 47 -5.08 -14.67 18.08
C ARG A 47 -4.36 -15.87 18.69
N GLU A 48 -4.42 -17.05 18.06
CA GLU A 48 -3.72 -18.27 18.52
C GLU A 48 -2.23 -18.01 18.72
N LEU A 49 -1.60 -17.48 17.71
CA LEU A 49 -0.19 -17.12 17.77
C LEU A 49 0.10 -16.04 18.83
N ALA A 50 -0.78 -15.09 19.09
CA ALA A 50 -0.60 -14.08 20.14
C ALA A 50 -0.66 -14.71 21.54
N ILE A 51 -1.57 -15.64 21.77
CA ILE A 51 -1.69 -16.39 23.03
C ILE A 51 -0.43 -17.25 23.27
N GLU A 52 0.03 -17.97 22.26
CA GLU A 52 1.19 -18.85 22.34
C GLU A 52 2.48 -18.08 22.65
N HIS A 53 2.73 -17.00 21.90
CA HIS A 53 4.02 -16.31 21.97
C HIS A 53 4.04 -15.07 22.85
N LYS A 54 2.91 -14.61 23.35
CA LYS A 54 2.75 -13.44 24.23
C LYS A 54 3.63 -12.25 23.81
N PRO A 55 3.41 -11.71 22.58
CA PRO A 55 4.25 -10.64 22.05
C PRO A 55 4.10 -9.37 22.89
N LYS A 56 5.14 -8.57 22.99
CA LYS A 56 5.06 -7.22 23.58
C LYS A 56 4.35 -6.23 22.67
N MET A 57 4.33 -6.49 21.36
CA MET A 57 3.75 -5.62 20.36
C MET A 57 3.20 -6.44 19.21
N ILE A 58 2.02 -6.07 18.73
CA ILE A 58 1.45 -6.56 17.47
C ILE A 58 1.47 -5.41 16.47
N CYS A 59 2.15 -5.63 15.35
CA CYS A 59 2.15 -4.71 14.22
C CYS A 59 1.02 -5.08 13.27
N SER A 60 0.23 -4.09 12.89
CA SER A 60 -0.82 -4.22 11.87
C SER A 60 -0.61 -3.15 10.81
N GLY A 61 -0.46 -3.55 9.57
CA GLY A 61 -0.19 -2.62 8.48
C GLY A 61 -0.11 -3.35 7.15
N ALA A 62 0.03 -2.62 6.06
CA ALA A 62 0.02 -3.26 4.76
C ALA A 62 0.77 -2.45 3.71
N THR A 63 1.50 -3.16 2.84
CA THR A 63 2.13 -2.61 1.64
C THR A 63 1.44 -3.09 0.37
N ALA A 64 0.91 -4.32 0.38
CA ALA A 64 0.27 -4.97 -0.77
C ALA A 64 -0.95 -5.78 -0.33
N TYR A 65 -1.83 -5.15 0.45
CA TYR A 65 -3.07 -5.74 0.90
C TYR A 65 -4.24 -4.86 0.44
N PRO A 66 -5.08 -5.35 -0.46
CA PRO A 66 -6.11 -4.53 -1.09
C PRO A 66 -7.39 -4.38 -0.27
N SER A 67 -7.56 -5.16 0.80
CA SER A 67 -8.76 -5.14 1.64
C SER A 67 -8.59 -4.31 2.90
N LEU A 68 -9.67 -4.02 3.61
CA LEU A 68 -9.64 -3.30 4.88
C LEU A 68 -9.12 -4.18 6.02
N ILE A 69 -8.47 -3.55 6.99
CA ILE A 69 -8.01 -4.19 8.22
C ILE A 69 -9.04 -3.90 9.31
N ASP A 70 -9.48 -4.93 10.01
CA ASP A 70 -10.35 -4.81 11.19
C ASP A 70 -9.48 -4.45 12.42
N PHE A 71 -9.33 -3.15 12.66
CA PHE A 71 -8.51 -2.64 13.76
C PHE A 71 -9.11 -2.95 15.13
N GLU A 72 -10.41 -3.11 15.23
CA GLU A 72 -11.09 -3.47 16.47
C GLU A 72 -10.74 -4.89 16.89
N LYS A 73 -10.80 -5.85 15.96
CA LYS A 73 -10.36 -7.23 16.22
C LYS A 73 -8.89 -7.30 16.63
N VAL A 74 -8.01 -6.55 15.95
CA VAL A 74 -6.60 -6.52 16.33
C VAL A 74 -6.43 -5.93 17.73
N ARG A 75 -7.20 -4.90 18.13
CA ARG A 75 -7.17 -4.33 19.47
C ARG A 75 -7.62 -5.34 20.51
N GLN A 76 -8.73 -6.06 20.28
CA GLN A 76 -9.21 -7.09 21.18
C GLN A 76 -8.15 -8.18 21.43
N ILE A 77 -7.48 -8.64 20.38
CA ILE A 77 -6.38 -9.62 20.51
C ILE A 77 -5.20 -9.04 21.29
N CYS A 78 -4.84 -7.78 21.06
CA CYS A 78 -3.78 -7.12 21.82
C CYS A 78 -4.12 -7.01 23.31
N ASP A 79 -5.36 -6.66 23.64
CA ASP A 79 -5.82 -6.52 25.02
C ASP A 79 -5.83 -7.88 25.74
N GLU A 80 -6.23 -8.96 25.05
CA GLU A 80 -6.24 -10.31 25.59
C GLU A 80 -4.85 -10.78 26.05
N VAL A 81 -3.80 -10.38 25.35
CA VAL A 81 -2.41 -10.81 25.66
C VAL A 81 -1.54 -9.72 26.31
N GLY A 82 -2.11 -8.53 26.54
CA GLY A 82 -1.37 -7.39 27.10
C GLY A 82 -0.33 -6.77 26.15
N ALA A 83 -0.52 -6.91 24.83
CA ALA A 83 0.38 -6.38 23.83
C ALA A 83 0.04 -4.93 23.44
N LEU A 84 1.06 -4.15 23.06
CA LEU A 84 0.87 -2.87 22.40
C LEU A 84 0.40 -3.09 20.96
N MET A 85 -0.52 -2.25 20.49
CA MET A 85 -0.95 -2.23 19.10
C MET A 85 -0.24 -1.10 18.34
N TRP A 86 0.60 -1.48 17.39
CA TRP A 86 1.22 -0.56 16.44
C TRP A 86 0.61 -0.74 15.07
N VAL A 87 0.15 0.35 14.45
CA VAL A 87 -0.36 0.34 13.08
C VAL A 87 0.59 1.12 12.17
N ASP A 88 1.17 0.43 11.19
CA ASP A 88 1.85 1.09 10.08
C ASP A 88 0.84 1.43 8.98
N ALA A 89 0.39 2.68 8.99
CA ALA A 89 -0.59 3.22 8.06
C ALA A 89 0.06 3.91 6.84
N ALA A 90 1.35 3.66 6.59
CA ALA A 90 2.13 4.35 5.56
C ALA A 90 1.45 4.35 4.19
N HIS A 91 0.80 3.27 3.80
CA HIS A 91 0.13 3.17 2.51
C HIS A 91 -1.25 3.82 2.47
N PHE A 92 -2.02 3.77 3.57
CA PHE A 92 -3.43 4.11 3.54
C PHE A 92 -3.84 5.31 4.39
N ILE A 93 -2.92 5.94 5.12
CA ILE A 93 -3.26 7.08 6.00
C ILE A 93 -3.95 8.24 5.26
N GLY A 94 -3.62 8.45 3.99
CA GLY A 94 -4.31 9.45 3.17
C GLY A 94 -5.79 9.15 2.95
N LEU A 95 -6.16 7.87 2.83
CA LEU A 95 -7.56 7.47 2.75
C LEU A 95 -8.29 7.65 4.09
N VAL A 96 -7.59 7.41 5.21
CA VAL A 96 -8.11 7.70 6.56
C VAL A 96 -8.32 9.19 6.74
N ALA A 97 -7.34 10.04 6.40
CA ALA A 97 -7.46 11.49 6.48
C ALA A 97 -8.62 12.02 5.63
N GLY A 98 -8.82 11.46 4.44
CA GLY A 98 -9.96 11.75 3.57
C GLY A 98 -11.27 11.08 4.00
N LYS A 99 -11.34 10.41 5.14
CA LYS A 99 -12.53 9.73 5.67
C LYS A 99 -13.14 8.69 4.70
N ALA A 100 -12.32 8.13 3.81
CA ALA A 100 -12.76 7.14 2.83
C ALA A 100 -12.70 5.70 3.38
N ILE A 101 -11.92 5.46 4.43
CA ILE A 101 -11.80 4.18 5.14
C ILE A 101 -11.73 4.39 6.65
N PRO A 102 -12.02 3.35 7.47
CA PRO A 102 -11.93 3.43 8.93
C PRO A 102 -10.55 3.83 9.43
N SER A 103 -10.53 4.60 10.54
CA SER A 103 -9.29 5.06 11.18
C SER A 103 -8.76 4.03 12.18
N PRO A 104 -7.44 3.76 12.20
CA PRO A 104 -6.81 2.94 13.25
C PRO A 104 -6.59 3.71 14.56
N VAL A 105 -6.66 5.04 14.55
CA VAL A 105 -6.27 5.91 15.68
C VAL A 105 -7.04 5.61 16.97
N PRO A 106 -8.35 5.32 16.96
CA PRO A 106 -9.06 4.99 18.19
C PRO A 106 -8.57 3.70 18.86
N TYR A 107 -8.02 2.76 18.10
CA TYR A 107 -7.65 1.42 18.55
C TYR A 107 -6.16 1.29 18.87
N ALA A 108 -5.29 1.94 18.11
CA ALA A 108 -3.86 1.78 18.20
C ALA A 108 -3.23 2.51 19.40
N ASP A 109 -2.16 1.96 19.95
CA ASP A 109 -1.28 2.66 20.88
C ASP A 109 -0.36 3.62 20.12
N VAL A 110 0.09 3.20 18.93
CA VAL A 110 0.97 3.96 18.04
C VAL A 110 0.52 3.77 16.59
N VAL A 111 0.47 4.86 15.83
CA VAL A 111 0.26 4.84 14.38
C VAL A 111 1.42 5.55 13.71
N SER A 112 2.20 4.83 12.91
CA SER A 112 3.25 5.41 12.07
C SER A 112 2.80 5.49 10.62
N PHE A 113 3.27 6.51 9.90
CA PHE A 113 2.95 6.65 8.49
C PHE A 113 3.95 7.52 7.73
N THR A 114 3.96 7.33 6.41
CA THR A 114 4.68 8.22 5.49
C THR A 114 3.77 9.36 5.02
N THR A 115 4.35 10.53 4.81
CA THR A 115 3.61 11.70 4.32
C THR A 115 3.55 11.81 2.80
N HIS A 116 4.37 11.05 2.07
CA HIS A 116 4.59 11.20 0.63
C HIS A 116 3.92 10.13 -0.27
N LYS A 117 2.99 9.33 0.27
CA LYS A 117 2.18 8.36 -0.50
C LYS A 117 0.80 8.95 -0.77
N VAL A 118 -0.27 8.23 -0.47
CA VAL A 118 -1.65 8.70 -0.71
C VAL A 118 -1.94 10.03 0.00
N LEU A 119 -1.23 10.35 1.09
CA LEU A 119 -1.36 11.63 1.78
C LEU A 119 -0.91 12.83 0.94
N ARG A 120 -0.11 12.65 -0.11
CA ARG A 120 0.38 13.66 -1.07
C ARG A 120 1.26 14.77 -0.46
N GLY A 121 1.89 14.50 0.67
CA GLY A 121 2.80 15.44 1.33
C GLY A 121 4.27 15.26 0.92
N PRO A 122 5.18 16.03 1.51
CA PRO A 122 6.62 15.90 1.26
C PRO A 122 7.16 14.58 1.81
N ARG A 123 8.35 14.17 1.35
CA ARG A 123 9.01 12.97 1.87
C ARG A 123 9.28 13.11 3.36
N GLY A 124 8.84 12.11 4.11
CA GLY A 124 9.03 12.00 5.54
C GLY A 124 8.06 11.02 6.17
N GLY A 125 8.15 10.90 7.49
CA GLY A 125 7.23 10.13 8.30
C GLY A 125 6.66 10.96 9.44
N MET A 126 5.60 10.44 10.03
CA MET A 126 4.98 10.95 11.27
C MET A 126 4.57 9.78 12.15
N ILE A 127 4.50 10.04 13.43
CA ILE A 127 4.00 9.10 14.42
C ILE A 127 2.91 9.81 15.23
N LEU A 128 1.77 9.16 15.37
CA LEU A 128 0.73 9.51 16.34
C LEU A 128 0.77 8.46 17.45
N SER A 129 0.62 8.86 18.69
CA SER A 129 0.60 7.92 19.81
C SER A 129 -0.36 8.38 20.91
N LYS A 130 -0.73 7.43 21.77
CA LYS A 130 -1.34 7.79 23.06
C LYS A 130 -0.32 8.56 23.90
N GLU A 131 -0.80 9.53 24.70
CA GLU A 131 0.05 10.43 25.51
C GLU A 131 1.09 9.67 26.34
N LYS A 132 0.71 8.56 26.98
CA LYS A 132 1.59 7.74 27.79
C LYS A 132 2.86 7.21 27.08
N HIS A 133 2.91 7.26 25.75
CA HIS A 133 4.04 6.81 24.94
C HIS A 133 4.85 7.96 24.32
N ALA A 134 4.32 9.19 24.32
CA ALA A 134 4.89 10.33 23.62
C ALA A 134 6.34 10.61 24.01
N ALA A 135 6.63 10.79 25.30
CA ALA A 135 7.97 11.10 25.79
C ALA A 135 9.02 10.02 25.41
N ALA A 136 8.62 8.75 25.45
CA ALA A 136 9.53 7.65 25.08
C ALA A 136 9.82 7.63 23.58
N ILE A 137 8.81 7.93 22.75
CA ILE A 137 8.94 8.02 21.28
C ILE A 137 9.81 9.21 20.92
N ASP A 138 9.56 10.39 21.49
CA ASP A 138 10.36 11.59 21.22
C ASP A 138 11.83 11.37 21.55
N LYS A 139 12.12 10.78 22.71
CA LYS A 139 13.50 10.45 23.10
C LYS A 139 14.14 9.41 22.19
N ALA A 140 13.39 8.46 21.69
CA ALA A 140 13.89 7.46 20.76
C ALA A 140 14.19 8.06 19.37
N ILE A 141 13.40 9.03 18.94
CA ILE A 141 13.64 9.77 17.70
C ILE A 141 14.83 10.70 17.87
N PHE A 142 14.79 11.60 18.85
CA PHE A 142 15.87 12.55 19.12
C PHE A 142 16.19 12.57 20.63
N PRO A 143 17.45 12.34 21.01
CA PRO A 143 18.63 12.13 20.17
C PRO A 143 18.91 10.65 19.82
N GLY A 144 17.94 9.73 20.02
CA GLY A 144 18.19 8.29 19.92
C GLY A 144 18.59 7.81 18.53
N MET A 145 17.85 8.24 17.50
CA MET A 145 18.02 7.71 16.12
C MET A 145 18.27 8.81 15.08
N GLN A 146 17.82 10.04 15.33
CA GLN A 146 17.84 11.15 14.37
C GLN A 146 18.44 12.41 14.98
N GLY A 147 18.83 13.38 14.11
CA GLY A 147 19.25 14.72 14.47
C GLY A 147 18.18 15.75 14.08
N GLY A 148 18.63 16.98 13.75
CA GLY A 148 17.74 18.08 13.36
C GLY A 148 16.94 17.75 12.10
N PRO A 149 15.64 18.08 12.06
CA PRO A 149 14.78 17.82 10.91
C PRO A 149 15.04 18.81 9.76
N ILE A 150 14.65 18.40 8.55
CA ILE A 150 14.62 19.30 7.38
C ILE A 150 13.37 20.19 7.50
N MET A 151 13.57 21.47 7.84
CA MET A 151 12.47 22.40 8.17
C MET A 151 11.54 22.69 6.97
N SER A 152 12.04 22.69 5.73
CA SER A 152 11.19 22.78 4.54
C SER A 152 10.22 21.61 4.42
N ALA A 153 10.66 20.39 4.78
CA ALA A 153 9.77 19.23 4.84
C ALA A 153 8.73 19.34 5.98
N VAL A 154 9.12 19.92 7.12
CA VAL A 154 8.17 20.18 8.23
C VAL A 154 7.09 21.18 7.80
N ALA A 155 7.48 22.29 7.17
CA ALA A 155 6.54 23.27 6.63
C ALA A 155 5.62 22.64 5.57
N GLY A 156 6.18 21.85 4.64
CA GLY A 156 5.40 21.14 3.64
C GLY A 156 4.40 20.13 4.23
N LYS A 157 4.76 19.46 5.34
CA LYS A 157 3.81 18.59 6.07
C LYS A 157 2.64 19.38 6.64
N ALA A 158 2.89 20.58 7.19
CA ALA A 158 1.82 21.43 7.73
C ALA A 158 0.82 21.85 6.64
N VAL A 159 1.32 22.22 5.45
CA VAL A 159 0.46 22.52 4.29
C VAL A 159 -0.34 21.28 3.86
N ALA A 160 0.31 20.14 3.68
CA ALA A 160 -0.34 18.89 3.26
C ALA A 160 -1.43 18.45 4.25
N LEU A 161 -1.18 18.56 5.57
CA LEU A 161 -2.18 18.22 6.58
C LEU A 161 -3.38 19.20 6.56
N LYS A 162 -3.15 20.49 6.29
CA LYS A 162 -4.24 21.46 6.10
C LYS A 162 -5.08 21.10 4.88
N GLU A 163 -4.46 20.73 3.75
CA GLU A 163 -5.18 20.26 2.57
C GLU A 163 -6.00 19.00 2.85
N CYS A 164 -5.45 18.04 3.61
CA CYS A 164 -6.17 16.82 3.99
C CYS A 164 -7.45 17.05 4.79
N ALA A 165 -7.61 18.22 5.41
CA ALA A 165 -8.79 18.58 6.19
C ALA A 165 -9.94 19.13 5.31
N THR A 166 -9.74 19.29 4.00
CA THR A 166 -10.73 19.87 3.08
C THR A 166 -11.69 18.83 2.52
N VAL A 167 -12.83 19.32 1.98
CA VAL A 167 -13.81 18.48 1.30
C VAL A 167 -13.23 17.93 -0.01
N GLU A 168 -12.46 18.74 -0.72
CA GLU A 168 -11.80 18.36 -1.96
C GLU A 168 -10.86 17.17 -1.76
N TYR A 169 -10.19 17.11 -0.61
CA TYR A 169 -9.35 15.97 -0.28
C TYR A 169 -10.18 14.71 0.05
N GLN A 170 -11.33 14.86 0.70
CA GLN A 170 -12.25 13.74 0.94
C GLN A 170 -12.77 13.16 -0.38
N ASP A 171 -13.12 14.02 -1.33
CA ASP A 171 -13.55 13.60 -2.67
C ASP A 171 -12.41 12.92 -3.44
N TYR A 172 -11.19 13.44 -3.33
CA TYR A 172 -10.02 12.78 -3.89
C TYR A 172 -9.84 11.37 -3.32
N ALA A 173 -9.90 11.20 -2.01
CA ALA A 173 -9.70 9.90 -1.36
C ALA A 173 -10.76 8.86 -1.81
N LYS A 174 -12.02 9.27 -1.96
CA LYS A 174 -13.09 8.42 -2.51
C LYS A 174 -12.81 8.04 -3.95
N LYS A 175 -12.47 9.02 -4.80
CA LYS A 175 -12.13 8.79 -6.21
C LYS A 175 -10.95 7.86 -6.39
N VAL A 176 -9.95 7.91 -5.51
CA VAL A 176 -8.81 6.99 -5.53
C VAL A 176 -9.27 5.54 -5.41
N ILE A 177 -10.19 5.26 -4.48
CA ILE A 177 -10.74 3.91 -4.30
C ILE A 177 -11.59 3.49 -5.49
N GLU A 178 -12.50 4.37 -5.94
CA GLU A 178 -13.37 4.10 -7.10
C GLU A 178 -12.56 3.81 -8.36
N ASN A 179 -11.52 4.59 -8.63
CA ASN A 179 -10.61 4.39 -9.74
C ASN A 179 -9.86 3.06 -9.63
N CYS A 180 -9.44 2.69 -8.41
CA CYS A 180 -8.74 1.44 -8.20
C CYS A 180 -9.64 0.23 -8.41
N GLN A 181 -10.89 0.32 -7.98
CA GLN A 181 -11.91 -0.70 -8.25
C GLN A 181 -12.17 -0.86 -9.74
N GLU A 182 -12.30 0.25 -10.47
CA GLU A 182 -12.53 0.23 -11.91
C GLU A 182 -11.33 -0.36 -12.67
N LEU A 183 -10.10 0.02 -12.28
CA LEU A 183 -8.87 -0.53 -12.85
C LEU A 183 -8.79 -2.05 -12.61
N ALA A 184 -9.10 -2.51 -11.39
CA ALA A 184 -9.11 -3.93 -11.07
C ALA A 184 -10.12 -4.70 -11.92
N LYS A 185 -11.35 -4.20 -12.05
CA LYS A 185 -12.39 -4.78 -12.93
C LYS A 185 -11.94 -4.85 -14.40
N GLY A 186 -11.29 -3.80 -14.90
CA GLY A 186 -10.76 -3.80 -16.26
C GLY A 186 -9.69 -4.86 -16.49
N LEU A 187 -8.83 -5.11 -15.49
CA LEU A 187 -7.82 -6.17 -15.55
C LEU A 187 -8.45 -7.56 -15.42
N GLU A 188 -9.51 -7.73 -14.63
CA GLU A 188 -10.28 -8.98 -14.57
C GLU A 188 -11.00 -9.27 -15.88
N ALA A 189 -11.59 -8.27 -16.52
CA ALA A 189 -12.19 -8.41 -17.84
C ALA A 189 -11.14 -8.81 -18.91
N ALA A 190 -9.87 -8.47 -18.71
CA ALA A 190 -8.76 -8.91 -19.55
C ALA A 190 -8.23 -10.32 -19.20
N GLY A 191 -8.91 -11.04 -18.28
CA GLY A 191 -8.60 -12.44 -17.94
C GLY A 191 -7.61 -12.63 -16.80
N MET A 192 -7.26 -11.59 -16.06
CA MET A 192 -6.45 -11.66 -14.84
C MET A 192 -7.36 -11.83 -13.61
N ARG A 193 -6.80 -12.07 -12.43
CA ARG A 193 -7.56 -12.24 -11.20
C ARG A 193 -7.15 -11.19 -10.16
N ALA A 194 -8.11 -10.45 -9.62
CA ALA A 194 -7.86 -9.61 -8.47
C ALA A 194 -7.76 -10.47 -7.18
N VAL A 195 -6.67 -10.32 -6.43
CA VAL A 195 -6.47 -10.99 -5.15
C VAL A 195 -7.52 -10.51 -4.16
N SER A 196 -8.01 -11.39 -3.30
CA SER A 196 -9.09 -11.18 -2.32
C SER A 196 -10.40 -10.64 -2.93
N GLY A 197 -10.66 -10.93 -4.20
CA GLY A 197 -11.91 -10.56 -4.90
C GLY A 197 -12.02 -9.08 -5.25
N GLY A 198 -10.91 -8.33 -5.33
CA GLY A 198 -10.91 -6.92 -5.72
C GLY A 198 -10.13 -6.01 -4.78
N THR A 199 -10.56 -4.75 -4.65
CA THR A 199 -9.92 -3.78 -3.76
C THR A 199 -10.91 -2.88 -3.03
N GLN A 200 -10.56 -2.51 -1.81
CA GLN A 200 -11.25 -1.53 -0.97
C GLN A 200 -10.34 -0.32 -0.66
N THR A 201 -9.17 -0.24 -1.32
CA THR A 201 -8.15 0.76 -1.05
C THR A 201 -7.65 1.44 -2.35
N HIS A 202 -6.50 2.11 -2.27
CA HIS A 202 -5.84 2.80 -3.38
C HIS A 202 -4.99 1.89 -4.27
N LEU A 203 -4.86 0.62 -3.92
CA LEU A 203 -4.07 -0.36 -4.66
C LEU A 203 -4.86 -1.64 -4.90
N ALA A 204 -4.54 -2.32 -5.98
CA ALA A 204 -4.98 -3.68 -6.26
C ALA A 204 -3.77 -4.59 -6.47
N LEU A 205 -3.87 -5.81 -5.99
CA LEU A 205 -2.93 -6.88 -6.24
C LEU A 205 -3.55 -7.83 -7.25
N ILE A 206 -2.88 -8.04 -8.36
CA ILE A 206 -3.40 -8.78 -9.51
C ILE A 206 -2.54 -10.01 -9.75
N ASP A 207 -3.17 -11.17 -9.68
CA ASP A 207 -2.62 -12.45 -10.09
C ASP A 207 -2.64 -12.55 -11.61
N ILE A 208 -1.47 -12.69 -12.21
CA ILE A 208 -1.32 -12.71 -13.68
C ILE A 208 -0.97 -14.09 -14.23
N ARG A 209 -1.06 -15.15 -13.43
CA ARG A 209 -0.70 -16.54 -13.87
C ARG A 209 -1.48 -17.00 -15.08
N SER A 210 -2.72 -16.52 -15.26
CA SER A 210 -3.55 -16.78 -16.44
C SER A 210 -2.90 -16.34 -17.75
N THR A 211 -2.04 -15.32 -17.70
CA THR A 211 -1.35 -14.76 -18.88
C THR A 211 -0.12 -15.58 -19.29
N LYS A 212 0.30 -16.57 -18.49
CA LYS A 212 1.55 -17.35 -18.64
C LYS A 212 2.82 -16.49 -18.61
N VAL A 213 2.73 -15.27 -18.10
CA VAL A 213 3.84 -14.33 -17.88
C VAL A 213 4.01 -14.16 -16.38
N ASN A 214 5.25 -14.17 -15.88
CA ASN A 214 5.52 -13.93 -14.47
C ASN A 214 5.61 -12.42 -14.16
N GLY A 215 5.61 -12.08 -12.85
CA GLY A 215 5.61 -10.69 -12.41
C GLY A 215 6.82 -9.89 -12.88
N LYS A 216 8.00 -10.50 -12.92
CA LYS A 216 9.23 -9.83 -13.38
C LYS A 216 9.13 -9.43 -14.86
N ILE A 217 8.71 -10.35 -15.71
CA ILE A 217 8.53 -10.07 -17.15
C ILE A 217 7.42 -9.04 -17.36
N ALA A 218 6.32 -9.11 -16.60
CA ALA A 218 5.23 -8.14 -16.69
C ALA A 218 5.69 -6.72 -16.32
N ASP A 219 6.47 -6.58 -15.24
CA ASP A 219 7.07 -5.30 -14.81
C ASP A 219 7.97 -4.72 -15.91
N GLU A 220 8.87 -5.53 -16.49
CA GLU A 220 9.76 -5.13 -17.58
C GLU A 220 9.00 -4.71 -18.85
N ARG A 221 7.98 -5.47 -19.28
CA ARG A 221 7.17 -5.19 -20.46
C ARG A 221 6.33 -3.92 -20.29
N CYS A 222 5.70 -3.75 -19.12
CA CYS A 222 4.95 -2.55 -18.78
C CYS A 222 5.86 -1.32 -18.74
N GLY A 223 7.05 -1.42 -18.13
CA GLY A 223 8.05 -0.33 -18.09
C GLY A 223 8.48 0.13 -19.49
N ARG A 224 8.75 -0.80 -20.42
CA ARG A 224 9.04 -0.48 -21.83
C ARG A 224 7.89 0.23 -22.52
N SER A 225 6.66 -0.12 -22.14
CA SER A 225 5.43 0.47 -22.67
C SER A 225 5.05 1.81 -22.00
N GLY A 226 5.88 2.34 -21.08
CA GLY A 226 5.62 3.61 -20.38
C GLY A 226 4.66 3.50 -19.19
N LEU A 227 4.40 2.31 -18.68
CA LEU A 227 3.52 2.04 -17.56
C LEU A 227 4.34 1.68 -16.32
N SER A 228 4.22 2.48 -15.26
CA SER A 228 4.88 2.22 -13.98
C SER A 228 3.98 1.40 -13.05
N LEU A 229 4.35 0.16 -12.85
CA LEU A 229 3.80 -0.74 -11.85
C LEU A 229 4.96 -1.52 -11.22
N ASN A 230 4.70 -2.42 -10.29
CA ASN A 230 5.74 -3.31 -9.80
C ASN A 230 5.26 -4.76 -9.74
N LYS A 231 6.20 -5.69 -9.99
CA LYS A 231 6.00 -7.09 -9.64
C LYS A 231 5.73 -7.22 -8.15
N ASN A 232 4.84 -8.13 -7.79
CA ASN A 232 4.50 -8.40 -6.40
C ASN A 232 4.12 -9.86 -6.18
N ALA A 233 4.59 -10.45 -5.08
CA ALA A 233 4.12 -11.77 -4.70
C ALA A 233 2.61 -11.71 -4.39
N ILE A 234 1.90 -12.76 -4.79
CA ILE A 234 0.51 -13.01 -4.36
C ILE A 234 0.53 -13.90 -3.10
N PRO A 235 -0.56 -13.95 -2.32
CA PRO A 235 -0.66 -14.93 -1.24
C PRO A 235 -0.43 -16.35 -1.75
N TYR A 236 0.38 -17.13 -1.01
CA TYR A 236 0.75 -18.50 -1.40
C TYR A 236 1.38 -18.60 -2.79
N ASP A 237 2.16 -17.60 -3.15
CA ASP A 237 2.83 -17.52 -4.46
C ASP A 237 3.75 -18.74 -4.68
N PRO A 238 3.62 -19.50 -5.79
CA PRO A 238 4.51 -20.58 -6.10
C PRO A 238 5.90 -20.11 -6.54
N GLU A 239 6.03 -18.84 -6.94
CA GLU A 239 7.28 -18.26 -7.43
C GLU A 239 8.12 -17.66 -6.31
N THR A 240 9.41 -17.48 -6.58
CA THR A 240 10.31 -16.80 -5.66
C THR A 240 10.01 -15.30 -5.58
N PRO A 241 10.38 -14.60 -4.49
CA PRO A 241 10.22 -13.14 -4.39
C PRO A 241 10.92 -12.33 -5.48
N ALA A 242 11.93 -12.90 -6.14
CA ALA A 242 12.63 -12.26 -7.25
C ALA A 242 11.83 -12.29 -8.57
N VAL A 243 10.93 -13.26 -8.73
CA VAL A 243 10.14 -13.51 -9.95
C VAL A 243 8.70 -13.05 -9.78
N THR A 244 8.00 -13.59 -8.78
CA THR A 244 6.59 -13.35 -8.41
C THR A 244 5.56 -13.76 -9.48
N SER A 245 4.33 -13.99 -9.05
CA SER A 245 3.20 -14.35 -9.94
C SER A 245 2.18 -13.22 -10.11
N GLY A 246 2.44 -12.06 -9.52
CA GLY A 246 1.51 -10.94 -9.56
C GLY A 246 2.16 -9.61 -9.85
N ILE A 247 1.31 -8.63 -10.02
CA ILE A 247 1.64 -7.22 -10.12
C ILE A 247 0.82 -6.41 -9.11
N ARG A 248 1.37 -5.30 -8.63
CA ARG A 248 0.66 -4.32 -7.83
C ARG A 248 0.46 -3.05 -8.64
N VAL A 249 -0.79 -2.60 -8.70
CA VAL A 249 -1.21 -1.36 -9.34
C VAL A 249 -1.84 -0.44 -8.32
N GLY A 250 -1.81 0.87 -8.56
CA GLY A 250 -2.41 1.86 -7.66
C GLY A 250 -2.79 3.13 -8.39
N THR A 251 -3.78 3.85 -7.87
CA THR A 251 -4.46 4.95 -8.58
C THR A 251 -4.27 6.33 -7.96
N ALA A 252 -3.55 6.45 -6.82
CA ALA A 252 -3.42 7.73 -6.12
C ALA A 252 -2.80 8.83 -7.00
N ALA A 253 -1.72 8.54 -7.74
CA ALA A 253 -1.04 9.52 -8.59
C ALA A 253 -1.91 9.98 -9.77
N ILE A 254 -2.47 9.03 -10.50
CA ILE A 254 -3.30 9.32 -11.68
C ILE A 254 -4.63 9.99 -11.31
N THR A 255 -5.19 9.69 -10.13
CA THR A 255 -6.35 10.42 -9.59
C THR A 255 -5.97 11.87 -9.25
N THR A 256 -4.76 12.12 -8.72
CA THR A 256 -4.25 13.50 -8.50
C THR A 256 -4.15 14.28 -9.81
N GLN A 257 -3.79 13.61 -10.92
CA GLN A 257 -3.75 14.21 -12.25
C GLN A 257 -5.14 14.48 -12.85
N GLY A 258 -6.23 14.02 -12.21
CA GLY A 258 -7.60 14.24 -12.68
C GLY A 258 -8.19 13.11 -13.51
N MET A 259 -7.50 11.98 -13.65
CA MET A 259 -8.02 10.80 -14.36
C MET A 259 -9.20 10.17 -13.58
N GLY A 260 -10.18 9.67 -14.30
CA GLY A 260 -11.38 9.01 -13.77
C GLY A 260 -11.58 7.60 -14.31
N LYS A 261 -12.80 7.06 -14.13
CA LYS A 261 -13.15 5.69 -14.56
C LYS A 261 -12.89 5.39 -16.04
N PRO A 262 -13.19 6.32 -17.01
CA PRO A 262 -12.90 6.05 -18.41
C PRO A 262 -11.41 5.80 -18.67
N GLU A 263 -10.53 6.57 -18.02
CA GLU A 263 -9.09 6.42 -18.14
C GLU A 263 -8.60 5.13 -17.48
N MET A 264 -9.26 4.68 -16.40
CA MET A 264 -8.92 3.40 -15.75
C MET A 264 -9.14 2.22 -16.70
N ASN A 265 -10.19 2.22 -17.48
CA ASN A 265 -10.45 1.18 -18.49
C ASN A 265 -9.41 1.21 -19.62
N GLN A 266 -8.96 2.40 -20.05
CA GLN A 266 -7.88 2.53 -21.01
C GLN A 266 -6.55 2.01 -20.43
N ILE A 267 -6.23 2.37 -19.20
CA ILE A 267 -5.01 1.92 -18.51
C ILE A 267 -5.03 0.39 -18.33
N ALA A 268 -6.16 -0.20 -17.95
CA ALA A 268 -6.31 -1.65 -17.86
C ALA A 268 -6.00 -2.34 -19.20
N SER A 269 -6.53 -1.78 -20.31
CA SER A 269 -6.23 -2.27 -21.67
C SER A 269 -4.75 -2.12 -22.01
N PHE A 270 -4.12 -1.00 -21.68
CA PHE A 270 -2.68 -0.81 -21.92
C PHE A 270 -1.84 -1.83 -21.13
N ILE A 271 -2.15 -2.06 -19.86
CA ILE A 271 -1.46 -3.07 -19.02
C ILE A 271 -1.62 -4.47 -19.62
N ALA A 272 -2.84 -4.85 -19.97
CA ALA A 272 -3.11 -6.18 -20.53
C ALA A 272 -2.37 -6.40 -21.87
N ARG A 273 -2.39 -5.42 -22.75
CA ARG A 273 -1.65 -5.45 -24.03
C ARG A 273 -0.14 -5.47 -23.80
N ALA A 274 0.37 -4.68 -22.86
CA ALA A 274 1.79 -4.65 -22.54
C ALA A 274 2.26 -6.00 -21.99
N ILE A 275 1.49 -6.64 -21.11
CA ILE A 275 1.83 -7.97 -20.60
C ILE A 275 1.83 -9.01 -21.73
N LYS A 276 0.83 -8.99 -22.59
CA LYS A 276 0.68 -9.95 -23.67
C LYS A 276 1.70 -9.76 -24.79
N ASP A 277 1.81 -8.53 -25.30
CA ASP A 277 2.49 -8.23 -26.55
C ASP A 277 3.80 -7.42 -26.37
N GLY A 278 4.10 -6.95 -25.16
CA GLY A 278 5.24 -6.06 -24.88
C GLY A 278 6.62 -6.71 -24.99
N GLU A 279 6.72 -7.96 -25.43
CA GLU A 279 7.96 -8.57 -25.85
C GLU A 279 8.44 -8.00 -27.19
N ASP A 280 7.50 -7.72 -28.09
CA ASP A 280 7.75 -7.06 -29.38
C ASP A 280 7.96 -5.56 -29.17
N ASP A 281 9.14 -5.07 -29.52
CA ASP A 281 9.55 -3.67 -29.34
C ASP A 281 8.67 -2.68 -30.14
N SER A 282 8.16 -3.09 -31.30
CA SER A 282 7.28 -2.23 -32.10
C SER A 282 5.92 -2.04 -31.43
N LYS A 283 5.36 -3.10 -30.86
CA LYS A 283 4.11 -3.08 -30.11
C LYS A 283 4.27 -2.32 -28.80
N ALA A 284 5.38 -2.53 -28.07
CA ALA A 284 5.68 -1.77 -26.84
C ALA A 284 5.76 -0.26 -27.12
N LYS A 285 6.42 0.15 -28.21
CA LYS A 285 6.49 1.55 -28.65
C LYS A 285 5.13 2.11 -29.03
N ALA A 286 4.29 1.32 -29.71
CA ALA A 286 2.92 1.74 -30.05
C ALA A 286 2.08 1.99 -28.79
N ILE A 287 2.10 1.05 -27.81
CA ILE A 287 1.40 1.23 -26.53
C ILE A 287 1.96 2.48 -25.80
N ARG A 288 3.26 2.67 -25.78
CA ARG A 288 3.88 3.85 -25.15
C ARG A 288 3.41 5.16 -25.80
N ALA A 289 3.25 5.21 -27.12
CA ALA A 289 2.70 6.38 -27.79
C ALA A 289 1.26 6.69 -27.35
N GLU A 290 0.41 5.66 -27.22
CA GLU A 290 -0.95 5.81 -26.71
C GLU A 290 -0.97 6.28 -25.25
N VAL A 291 -0.10 5.74 -24.40
CA VAL A 291 0.09 6.18 -23.00
C VAL A 291 0.48 7.66 -22.96
N HIS A 292 1.43 8.10 -23.80
CA HIS A 292 1.81 9.51 -23.91
C HIS A 292 0.64 10.40 -24.36
N GLN A 293 -0.16 9.95 -25.32
CA GLN A 293 -1.36 10.69 -25.75
C GLN A 293 -2.38 10.85 -24.63
N LEU A 294 -2.56 9.80 -23.80
CA LEU A 294 -3.43 9.89 -22.62
C LEU A 294 -2.87 10.86 -21.59
N THR A 295 -1.61 10.68 -21.18
CA THR A 295 -0.99 11.49 -20.10
C THR A 295 -0.84 12.94 -20.47
N ALA A 296 -0.66 13.29 -21.75
CA ALA A 296 -0.61 14.67 -22.22
C ALA A 296 -1.91 15.46 -21.92
N LYS A 297 -3.06 14.77 -21.78
CA LYS A 297 -4.32 15.40 -21.40
C LYS A 297 -4.43 15.68 -19.90
N PHE A 298 -3.55 15.07 -19.08
CA PHE A 298 -3.59 15.10 -17.63
C PHE A 298 -2.20 15.45 -17.06
N PRO A 299 -1.70 16.68 -17.26
CA PRO A 299 -0.38 17.09 -16.79
C PRO A 299 -0.32 17.07 -15.26
N VAL A 300 0.84 16.65 -14.71
CA VAL A 300 1.06 16.60 -13.24
C VAL A 300 0.96 17.99 -12.63
N TYR A 301 1.47 18.99 -13.32
CA TYR A 301 1.39 20.40 -12.96
C TYR A 301 0.66 21.14 -14.09
N PRO A 302 -0.65 21.35 -13.96
CA PRO A 302 -1.38 22.16 -14.94
C PRO A 302 -0.84 23.58 -14.93
N GLU A 303 -0.81 24.23 -16.11
CA GLU A 303 -0.45 25.63 -16.19
C GLU A 303 -1.37 26.46 -15.28
N PRO A 304 -0.84 27.50 -14.59
CA PRO A 304 -1.66 28.39 -13.80
C PRO A 304 -2.80 28.94 -14.68
N LYS A 305 -4.03 28.86 -14.18
CA LYS A 305 -5.14 29.57 -14.83
C LYS A 305 -4.89 31.05 -14.59
N ASN A 306 -4.61 31.80 -15.65
CA ASN A 306 -4.52 33.28 -15.64
C ASN A 306 -5.82 33.88 -15.13
#